data_f27a4dc87edf4ba54622b920c7c1372f
#
_entry.id   f27a4dc87edf4ba54622b920c7c1372f
#
_cell.length_a   1.000
_cell.length_b   1.000
_cell.length_c   1.000
_cell.angle_alpha   90.00
_cell.angle_beta   90.00
_cell.angle_gamma   90.00
#
_symmetry.space_group_name_H-M   'P 1'
#
loop_
_entity.id
_entity.type
_entity.pdbx_description
1 polymer ?
#
loop_
_entity_poly.entity_id
_entity_poly.type
_entity_poly.pdbx_seq_one_letter_code
_entity_poly.pdbx_strand_id
1 'polypeptide(L)'
;MLKTLKKSLFVALFLASGFAHAEDGAIARLFERAGVEGTLVIESVATGQRFVHNDERAGTAFPAASTFKVLNTLIALEEGAIAGADEIIPWDGTRYEIEDWNRDQTLKSAFRVSCVWCYQRLARRVGAAAYLRHIRQAHYGQLHEPVNVTEFWLDGSLRVSAE
;
A
#
# COMPACT_ATOMS: atom_id res chain seq x y z
N MET A 1 57.52 37.97 20.81
CA MET A 1 57.20 36.55 21.02
C MET A 1 55.75 36.28 20.67
N LEU A 2 55.49 35.83 19.45
CA LEU A 2 54.14 35.55 18.96
C LEU A 2 53.92 34.02 19.01
N LYS A 3 53.01 33.57 19.89
CA LYS A 3 52.62 32.16 19.97
C LYS A 3 51.52 31.87 18.95
N THR A 4 51.85 31.18 17.91
CA THR A 4 50.91 30.66 16.91
C THR A 4 50.11 29.49 17.48
N LEU A 5 48.79 29.70 17.64
CA LEU A 5 47.84 28.69 18.08
C LEU A 5 47.36 27.88 16.85
N LYS A 6 47.83 26.66 16.70
CA LYS A 6 47.36 25.72 15.67
C LYS A 6 45.96 25.22 16.06
N LYS A 7 44.91 25.66 15.33
CA LYS A 7 43.58 25.12 15.44
C LYS A 7 43.53 23.82 14.65
N SER A 8 43.52 22.69 15.36
CA SER A 8 43.24 21.36 14.74
C SER A 8 41.75 21.26 14.42
N LEU A 9 41.45 21.21 13.14
CA LEU A 9 40.10 20.97 12.64
C LEU A 9 39.82 19.46 12.69
N PHE A 10 39.05 19.02 13.68
CA PHE A 10 38.54 17.64 13.74
C PHE A 10 37.34 17.53 12.78
N VAL A 11 37.55 16.95 11.61
CA VAL A 11 36.45 16.56 10.71
C VAL A 11 35.87 15.24 11.22
N ALA A 12 34.74 15.31 11.90
CA ALA A 12 33.97 14.13 12.26
C ALA A 12 33.30 13.59 11.00
N LEU A 13 33.86 12.52 10.44
CA LEU A 13 33.26 11.77 9.35
C LEU A 13 32.08 10.95 9.92
N PHE A 14 30.84 11.47 9.79
CA PHE A 14 29.64 10.70 10.05
C PHE A 14 29.51 9.65 8.94
N LEU A 15 29.97 8.44 9.22
CA LEU A 15 29.61 7.26 8.45
C LEU A 15 28.11 7.01 8.73
N ALA A 16 27.26 7.44 7.82
CA ALA A 16 25.87 6.96 7.75
C ALA A 16 25.96 5.46 7.43
N SER A 17 25.92 4.63 8.46
CA SER A 17 25.75 3.18 8.33
C SER A 17 24.32 2.97 7.82
N GLY A 18 24.13 3.05 6.51
CA GLY A 18 22.96 2.47 5.86
C GLY A 18 22.98 0.98 6.24
N PHE A 19 22.00 0.52 6.99
CA PHE A 19 21.75 -0.89 7.18
C PHE A 19 21.35 -1.46 5.82
N ALA A 20 22.34 -1.87 5.02
CA ALA A 20 22.09 -2.74 3.90
C ALA A 20 21.53 -4.04 4.51
N HIS A 21 20.25 -4.29 4.38
CA HIS A 21 19.66 -5.55 4.75
C HIS A 21 20.21 -6.58 3.76
N ALA A 22 20.96 -7.56 4.25
CA ALA A 22 21.42 -8.65 3.40
C ALA A 22 20.18 -9.43 2.92
N GLU A 23 20.14 -9.65 1.61
CA GLU A 23 19.09 -10.46 0.99
C GLU A 23 18.97 -11.83 1.70
N ASP A 24 17.73 -12.24 2.03
CA ASP A 24 17.50 -13.57 2.59
C ASP A 24 17.62 -14.64 1.51
N GLY A 25 18.73 -15.38 1.55
CA GLY A 25 19.01 -16.41 0.55
C GLY A 25 18.03 -17.58 0.53
N ALA A 26 17.24 -17.81 1.60
CA ALA A 26 16.20 -18.83 1.58
C ALA A 26 14.98 -18.34 0.80
N ILE A 27 14.60 -17.09 0.99
CA ILE A 27 13.50 -16.44 0.24
C ILE A 27 13.91 -16.30 -1.24
N ALA A 28 15.12 -15.83 -1.55
CA ALA A 28 15.61 -15.70 -2.91
C ALA A 28 15.48 -17.02 -3.70
N ARG A 29 15.89 -18.14 -3.11
CA ARG A 29 15.73 -19.47 -3.73
C ARG A 29 14.29 -19.90 -3.96
N LEU A 30 13.31 -19.39 -3.21
CA LEU A 30 11.88 -19.65 -3.46
C LEU A 30 11.42 -18.96 -4.73
N PHE A 31 11.78 -17.67 -4.91
CA PHE A 31 11.47 -16.91 -6.13
C PHE A 31 12.14 -17.52 -7.36
N GLU A 32 13.43 -17.89 -7.25
CA GLU A 32 14.18 -18.55 -8.32
C GLU A 32 13.50 -19.87 -8.77
N ARG A 33 13.16 -20.75 -7.81
CA ARG A 33 12.47 -22.03 -8.11
C ARG A 33 11.09 -21.83 -8.70
N ALA A 34 10.38 -20.77 -8.31
CA ALA A 34 9.08 -20.43 -8.87
C ALA A 34 9.18 -19.80 -10.27
N GLY A 35 10.37 -19.37 -10.70
CA GLY A 35 10.58 -18.70 -11.98
C GLY A 35 9.86 -17.36 -12.06
N VAL A 36 9.67 -16.66 -10.92
CA VAL A 36 8.97 -15.38 -10.87
C VAL A 36 9.88 -14.28 -10.34
N GLU A 37 9.74 -13.10 -10.92
CA GLU A 37 10.33 -11.88 -10.40
C GLU A 37 9.36 -11.22 -9.42
N GLY A 38 9.84 -10.91 -8.21
CA GLY A 38 9.02 -10.31 -7.17
C GLY A 38 9.86 -9.69 -6.07
N THR A 39 9.20 -9.23 -5.03
CA THR A 39 9.80 -8.78 -3.79
C THR A 39 8.99 -9.27 -2.60
N LEU A 40 9.63 -9.42 -1.47
CA LEU A 40 8.99 -9.77 -0.20
C LEU A 40 9.67 -9.01 0.93
N VAL A 41 8.86 -8.41 1.79
CA VAL A 41 9.28 -7.80 3.05
C VAL A 41 8.48 -8.45 4.17
N ILE A 42 9.18 -9.04 5.13
CA ILE A 42 8.59 -9.57 6.37
C ILE A 42 9.25 -8.87 7.53
N GLU A 43 8.47 -8.28 8.42
CA GLU A 43 8.96 -7.64 9.62
C GLU A 43 8.22 -8.15 10.85
N SER A 44 8.97 -8.50 11.89
CA SER A 44 8.43 -8.87 13.19
C SER A 44 8.10 -7.60 13.98
N VAL A 45 6.84 -7.36 14.25
CA VAL A 45 6.40 -6.23 15.09
C VAL A 45 6.97 -6.29 16.50
N ALA A 46 7.20 -7.50 17.03
CA ALA A 46 7.70 -7.69 18.39
C ALA A 46 9.20 -7.42 18.53
N THR A 47 10.00 -7.74 17.50
CA THR A 47 11.48 -7.70 17.58
C THR A 47 12.11 -6.71 16.62
N GLY A 48 11.38 -6.19 15.65
CA GLY A 48 11.92 -5.38 14.55
C GLY A 48 12.78 -6.18 13.56
N GLN A 49 12.85 -7.52 13.72
CA GLN A 49 13.59 -8.35 12.78
C GLN A 49 12.94 -8.29 11.41
N ARG A 50 13.75 -8.02 10.38
CA ARG A 50 13.28 -7.84 9.01
C ARG A 50 13.99 -8.80 8.08
N PHE A 51 13.24 -9.40 7.16
CA PHE A 51 13.70 -10.21 6.04
C PHE A 51 13.23 -9.56 4.76
N VAL A 52 14.15 -9.40 3.80
CA VAL A 52 13.85 -8.76 2.52
C VAL A 52 14.38 -9.64 1.40
N HIS A 53 13.62 -9.73 0.33
CA HIS A 53 14.04 -10.23 -0.96
C HIS A 53 13.87 -9.14 -2.01
N ASN A 54 14.90 -8.85 -2.79
CA ASN A 54 14.95 -7.82 -3.82
C ASN A 54 14.65 -6.41 -3.26
N ASP A 55 15.63 -5.84 -2.54
CA ASP A 55 15.54 -4.52 -1.88
C ASP A 55 15.16 -3.40 -2.85
N GLU A 56 15.74 -3.38 -4.04
CA GLU A 56 15.46 -2.35 -5.04
C GLU A 56 13.96 -2.35 -5.42
N ARG A 57 13.42 -3.54 -5.65
CA ARG A 57 12.01 -3.71 -5.97
C ARG A 57 11.12 -3.46 -4.76
N ALA A 58 11.59 -3.76 -3.53
CA ALA A 58 10.85 -3.51 -2.30
C ALA A 58 10.55 -2.02 -2.11
N GLY A 59 11.50 -1.15 -2.42
CA GLY A 59 11.34 0.30 -2.40
C GLY A 59 10.62 0.89 -3.62
N THR A 60 10.38 0.08 -4.67
CA THR A 60 9.71 0.54 -5.88
C THR A 60 8.20 0.62 -5.68
N ALA A 61 7.61 1.79 -5.98
CA ALA A 61 6.17 1.97 -5.84
C ALA A 61 5.41 1.48 -7.09
N PHE A 62 4.39 0.65 -6.88
CA PHE A 62 3.50 0.08 -7.89
C PHE A 62 2.05 0.57 -7.68
N PRO A 63 1.18 0.56 -8.72
CA PRO A 63 -0.23 0.83 -8.52
C PRO A 63 -0.81 -0.05 -7.41
N ALA A 64 -1.51 0.57 -6.44
CA ALA A 64 -2.03 -0.15 -5.28
C ALA A 64 -3.03 -1.25 -5.65
N ALA A 65 -3.80 -1.03 -6.70
CA ALA A 65 -4.80 -1.95 -7.22
C ALA A 65 -5.69 -2.55 -6.10
N SER A 66 -5.93 -3.84 -6.12
CA SER A 66 -6.81 -4.50 -5.15
C SER A 66 -6.23 -4.62 -3.73
N THR A 67 -4.95 -4.35 -3.52
CA THR A 67 -4.37 -4.30 -2.16
C THR A 67 -4.96 -3.14 -1.36
N PHE A 68 -5.32 -2.04 -2.03
CA PHE A 68 -5.97 -0.90 -1.40
C PHE A 68 -7.33 -1.24 -0.78
N LYS A 69 -8.00 -2.31 -1.19
CA LYS A 69 -9.31 -2.69 -0.62
C LYS A 69 -9.28 -2.92 0.89
N VAL A 70 -8.15 -3.27 1.48
CA VAL A 70 -7.99 -3.38 2.94
C VAL A 70 -8.22 -2.00 3.57
N LEU A 71 -7.44 -1.00 3.20
CA LEU A 71 -7.57 0.36 3.72
C LEU A 71 -8.90 1.00 3.29
N ASN A 72 -9.34 0.79 2.05
CA ASN A 72 -10.62 1.28 1.54
C ASN A 72 -11.80 0.78 2.38
N THR A 73 -11.79 -0.50 2.78
CA THR A 73 -12.82 -1.06 3.66
C THR A 73 -12.85 -0.34 5.01
N LEU A 74 -11.69 -0.11 5.62
CA LEU A 74 -11.59 0.61 6.90
C LEU A 74 -12.10 2.04 6.78
N ILE A 75 -11.71 2.74 5.72
CA ILE A 75 -12.19 4.11 5.45
C ILE A 75 -13.71 4.14 5.23
N ALA A 76 -14.25 3.20 4.44
CA ALA A 76 -15.68 3.15 4.17
C ALA A 76 -16.51 2.90 5.45
N LEU A 77 -16.02 2.11 6.38
CA LEU A 77 -16.62 1.88 7.69
C LEU A 77 -16.51 3.12 8.60
N GLU A 78 -15.33 3.72 8.67
CA GLU A 78 -15.07 4.92 9.49
C GLU A 78 -15.90 6.13 9.05
N GLU A 79 -16.04 6.33 7.75
CA GLU A 79 -16.86 7.41 7.18
C GLU A 79 -18.37 7.08 7.13
N GLY A 80 -18.78 5.91 7.64
CA GLY A 80 -20.20 5.51 7.62
C GLY A 80 -20.76 5.30 6.21
N ALA A 81 -19.92 5.12 5.20
CA ALA A 81 -20.34 4.82 3.84
C ALA A 81 -20.99 3.44 3.71
N ILE A 82 -20.76 2.58 4.68
CA ILE A 82 -21.38 1.28 4.88
C ILE A 82 -21.36 0.96 6.37
N ALA A 83 -22.47 0.39 6.89
CA ALA A 83 -22.63 0.17 8.33
C ALA A 83 -21.90 -1.08 8.85
N GLY A 84 -21.57 -2.05 8.00
CA GLY A 84 -20.90 -3.26 8.44
C GLY A 84 -20.72 -4.34 7.36
N ALA A 85 -20.15 -5.45 7.77
CA ALA A 85 -19.75 -6.55 6.89
C ALA A 85 -20.90 -7.17 6.09
N ASP A 86 -22.11 -7.20 6.66
CA ASP A 86 -23.28 -7.88 6.09
C ASP A 86 -24.25 -6.90 5.40
N GLU A 87 -23.93 -5.57 5.38
CA GLU A 87 -24.76 -4.61 4.65
C GLU A 87 -24.67 -4.87 3.14
N ILE A 88 -25.87 -4.85 2.50
CA ILE A 88 -26.01 -5.12 1.09
C ILE A 88 -25.62 -3.90 0.25
N ILE A 89 -24.78 -4.14 -0.74
CA ILE A 89 -24.45 -3.23 -1.84
C ILE A 89 -25.23 -3.74 -3.05
N PRO A 90 -26.38 -3.13 -3.40
CA PRO A 90 -27.25 -3.66 -4.45
C PRO A 90 -26.57 -3.55 -5.81
N TRP A 91 -26.70 -4.61 -6.62
CA TRP A 91 -26.23 -4.63 -8.00
C TRP A 91 -27.15 -3.77 -8.88
N ASP A 92 -26.53 -3.09 -9.84
CA ASP A 92 -27.25 -2.20 -10.75
C ASP A 92 -27.68 -2.84 -12.08
N GLY A 93 -27.44 -4.16 -12.23
CA GLY A 93 -27.75 -4.90 -13.44
C GLY A 93 -26.66 -4.86 -14.51
N THR A 94 -25.58 -4.09 -14.31
CA THR A 94 -24.43 -4.06 -15.24
C THR A 94 -23.75 -5.41 -15.28
N ARG A 95 -23.63 -6.01 -16.48
CA ARG A 95 -22.99 -7.31 -16.62
C ARG A 95 -21.47 -7.17 -16.74
N TYR A 96 -20.76 -7.92 -15.89
CA TYR A 96 -19.31 -8.01 -15.83
C TYR A 96 -18.84 -9.37 -16.28
N GLU A 97 -17.59 -9.48 -16.76
CA GLU A 97 -16.98 -10.76 -17.16
C GLU A 97 -16.79 -11.71 -15.96
N ILE A 98 -16.61 -11.15 -14.74
CA ILE A 98 -16.51 -11.93 -13.52
C ILE A 98 -17.92 -12.23 -13.02
N GLU A 99 -18.35 -13.50 -13.16
CA GLU A 99 -19.72 -13.93 -12.85
C GLU A 99 -20.13 -13.63 -11.40
N ASP A 100 -19.21 -13.78 -10.44
CA ASP A 100 -19.45 -13.48 -9.04
C ASP A 100 -19.79 -12.00 -8.76
N TRP A 101 -19.54 -11.09 -9.70
CA TRP A 101 -19.88 -9.68 -9.58
C TRP A 101 -21.31 -9.34 -10.01
N ASN A 102 -21.99 -10.27 -10.72
CA ASN A 102 -23.29 -10.04 -11.34
C ASN A 102 -24.46 -10.36 -10.39
N ARG A 103 -24.38 -9.84 -9.17
CA ARG A 103 -25.41 -10.00 -8.11
C ARG A 103 -25.20 -8.99 -7.00
N ASP A 104 -26.18 -8.86 -6.13
CA ASP A 104 -26.02 -8.12 -4.88
C ASP A 104 -24.82 -8.65 -4.09
N GLN A 105 -24.06 -7.76 -3.50
CA GLN A 105 -22.93 -8.09 -2.64
C GLN A 105 -23.18 -7.58 -1.22
N THR A 106 -22.61 -8.25 -0.24
CA THR A 106 -22.32 -7.62 1.05
C THR A 106 -20.90 -7.06 1.05
N LEU A 107 -20.56 -6.19 2.01
CA LEU A 107 -19.15 -5.74 2.13
C LEU A 107 -18.20 -6.93 2.24
N LYS A 108 -18.57 -7.96 3.02
CA LYS A 108 -17.81 -9.20 3.19
C LYS A 108 -17.63 -9.97 1.87
N SER A 109 -18.70 -10.16 1.10
CA SER A 109 -18.60 -10.87 -0.19
C SER A 109 -17.86 -10.03 -1.24
N ALA A 110 -18.08 -8.71 -1.28
CA ALA A 110 -17.37 -7.78 -2.16
C ALA A 110 -15.86 -7.81 -1.94
N PHE A 111 -15.43 -7.86 -0.67
CA PHE A 111 -14.01 -8.01 -0.33
C PHE A 111 -13.46 -9.36 -0.83
N ARG A 112 -14.17 -10.45 -0.55
CA ARG A 112 -13.75 -11.81 -0.93
C ARG A 112 -13.57 -12.00 -2.43
N VAL A 113 -14.51 -11.47 -3.25
CA VAL A 113 -14.46 -11.59 -4.72
C VAL A 113 -13.76 -10.43 -5.39
N SER A 114 -13.16 -9.53 -4.61
CA SER A 114 -12.46 -8.33 -5.10
C SER A 114 -13.32 -7.45 -6.02
N CYS A 115 -14.61 -7.27 -5.69
CA CYS A 115 -15.62 -6.59 -6.48
C CYS A 115 -15.27 -5.10 -6.69
N VAL A 116 -14.80 -4.75 -7.88
CA VAL A 116 -14.38 -3.36 -8.19
C VAL A 116 -15.57 -2.40 -8.13
N TRP A 117 -16.69 -2.69 -8.81
CA TRP A 117 -17.85 -1.80 -8.84
C TRP A 117 -18.44 -1.54 -7.44
N CYS A 118 -18.37 -2.54 -6.55
CA CYS A 118 -18.80 -2.38 -5.15
C CYS A 118 -17.99 -1.29 -4.46
N TYR A 119 -16.66 -1.37 -4.58
CA TYR A 119 -15.74 -0.39 -3.99
C TYR A 119 -15.83 0.98 -4.67
N GLN A 120 -16.09 1.05 -5.97
CA GLN A 120 -16.38 2.30 -6.66
C GLN A 120 -17.67 2.97 -6.12
N ARG A 121 -18.68 2.17 -5.80
CA ARG A 121 -19.92 2.68 -5.16
C ARG A 121 -19.66 3.22 -3.76
N LEU A 122 -18.89 2.48 -2.94
CA LEU A 122 -18.46 2.97 -1.62
C LEU A 122 -17.64 4.25 -1.74
N ALA A 123 -16.72 4.30 -2.71
CA ALA A 123 -15.87 5.45 -2.93
C ALA A 123 -16.66 6.73 -3.26
N ARG A 124 -17.75 6.64 -4.02
CA ARG A 124 -18.64 7.78 -4.25
C ARG A 124 -19.30 8.27 -2.97
N ARG A 125 -19.62 7.37 -2.02
CA ARG A 125 -20.21 7.74 -0.73
C ARG A 125 -19.20 8.39 0.21
N VAL A 126 -17.95 7.88 0.23
CA VAL A 126 -16.83 8.39 1.04
C VAL A 126 -16.40 9.77 0.54
N GLY A 127 -16.21 9.92 -0.77
CA GLY A 127 -15.75 11.16 -1.40
C GLY A 127 -14.24 11.39 -1.34
N ALA A 128 -13.73 12.19 -2.29
CA ALA A 128 -12.29 12.41 -2.48
C ALA A 128 -11.59 13.02 -1.24
N ALA A 129 -12.23 14.00 -0.59
CA ALA A 129 -11.62 14.69 0.56
C ALA A 129 -11.34 13.75 1.74
N ALA A 130 -12.25 12.80 2.01
CA ALA A 130 -12.05 11.80 3.05
C ALA A 130 -10.92 10.84 2.70
N TYR A 131 -10.87 10.32 1.46
CA TYR A 131 -9.74 9.49 1.03
C TYR A 131 -8.40 10.20 1.15
N LEU A 132 -8.28 11.43 0.66
CA LEU A 132 -7.04 12.22 0.78
C LEU A 132 -6.60 12.36 2.24
N ARG A 133 -7.53 12.62 3.14
CA ARG A 133 -7.26 12.73 4.58
C ARG A 133 -6.73 11.41 5.16
N HIS A 134 -7.45 10.29 4.94
CA HIS A 134 -7.09 9.00 5.51
C HIS A 134 -5.78 8.43 4.94
N ILE A 135 -5.57 8.53 3.63
CA ILE A 135 -4.35 8.06 2.97
C ILE A 135 -3.13 8.82 3.49
N ARG A 136 -3.24 10.16 3.65
CA ARG A 136 -2.16 10.97 4.24
C ARG A 136 -1.91 10.63 5.71
N GLN A 137 -2.96 10.48 6.51
CA GLN A 137 -2.83 10.12 7.93
C GLN A 137 -2.23 8.74 8.15
N ALA A 138 -2.57 7.78 7.29
CA ALA A 138 -2.03 6.42 7.33
C ALA A 138 -0.62 6.32 6.70
N HIS A 139 -0.09 7.39 6.11
CA HIS A 139 1.14 7.36 5.31
C HIS A 139 1.13 6.24 4.25
N TYR A 140 -0.06 5.99 3.65
CA TYR A 140 -0.26 4.89 2.74
C TYR A 140 0.17 5.27 1.31
N GLY A 141 1.44 5.02 1.02
CA GLY A 141 2.02 5.19 -0.31
C GLY A 141 2.07 6.63 -0.82
N GLN A 142 2.07 6.76 -2.13
CA GLN A 142 2.17 8.02 -2.86
C GLN A 142 0.89 8.26 -3.65
N LEU A 143 0.22 9.39 -3.42
CA LEU A 143 -1.01 9.75 -4.11
C LEU A 143 -0.78 11.00 -4.96
N HIS A 144 -1.04 10.88 -6.27
CA HIS A 144 -0.97 11.96 -7.26
C HIS A 144 -2.35 12.59 -7.46
N GLU A 145 -2.45 13.89 -7.30
CA GLU A 145 -3.68 14.67 -7.48
C GLU A 145 -3.69 15.38 -8.84
N PRO A 146 -4.87 15.63 -9.46
CA PRO A 146 -6.20 15.32 -8.97
C PRO A 146 -6.55 13.84 -9.09
N VAL A 147 -7.41 13.33 -8.19
CA VAL A 147 -7.82 11.93 -8.17
C VAL A 147 -9.23 11.72 -8.74
N ASN A 148 -9.42 10.70 -9.58
CA ASN A 148 -10.74 10.15 -9.84
C ASN A 148 -11.13 9.23 -8.67
N VAL A 149 -12.11 9.66 -7.88
CA VAL A 149 -12.49 8.98 -6.62
C VAL A 149 -12.85 7.51 -6.80
N THR A 150 -13.26 7.10 -7.99
CA THR A 150 -13.64 5.72 -8.30
C THR A 150 -12.54 4.87 -8.90
N GLU A 151 -11.37 5.46 -9.22
CA GLU A 151 -10.33 4.78 -10.02
C GLU A 151 -8.90 5.00 -9.53
N PHE A 152 -8.65 5.97 -8.64
CA PHE A 152 -7.29 6.39 -8.27
C PHE A 152 -6.38 5.24 -7.76
N TRP A 153 -6.95 4.16 -7.25
CA TRP A 153 -6.20 2.96 -6.84
C TRP A 153 -5.96 1.98 -8.00
N LEU A 154 -6.64 2.16 -9.15
CA LEU A 154 -6.57 1.31 -10.34
C LEU A 154 -5.74 1.96 -11.46
N ASP A 155 -5.85 3.29 -11.63
CA ASP A 155 -5.24 4.05 -12.71
C ASP A 155 -3.76 4.41 -12.47
N GLY A 156 -3.24 4.08 -11.30
CA GLY A 156 -1.86 4.37 -10.90
C GLY A 156 -1.65 5.70 -10.20
N SER A 157 -2.71 6.47 -9.93
CA SER A 157 -2.62 7.70 -9.10
C SER A 157 -2.21 7.38 -7.66
N LEU A 158 -2.64 6.23 -7.13
CA LEU A 158 -2.16 5.70 -5.84
C LEU A 158 -1.16 4.57 -6.07
N ARG A 159 0.06 4.76 -5.57
CA ARG A 159 1.15 3.80 -5.68
C ARG A 159 1.69 3.45 -4.30
N VAL A 160 2.04 2.19 -4.10
CA VAL A 160 2.58 1.65 -2.84
C VAL A 160 3.80 0.79 -3.11
N SER A 161 4.77 0.81 -2.20
CA SER A 161 5.90 -0.13 -2.17
C SER A 161 5.61 -1.30 -1.23
N ALA A 162 6.48 -2.29 -1.20
CA ALA A 162 6.43 -3.35 -0.19
C ALA A 162 6.96 -2.89 1.17
N GLU A 163 7.59 -1.71 1.21
CA GLU A 163 8.09 -1.04 2.42
C GLU A 163 7.07 -0.13 3.04
#